data_4726f27f46fdfc457b46f3e778b4a381
#
_entry.id   4726f27f46fdfc457b46f3e778b4a381
#
_cell.length_a   1.000
_cell.length_b   1.000
_cell.length_c   1.000
_cell.angle_alpha   90.00
_cell.angle_beta   90.00
_cell.angle_gamma   90.00
#
_symmetry.space_group_name_H-M   'P 1'
#
loop_
_entity.id
_entity.type
_entity.pdbx_description
1 polymer ?
#
loop_
_entity_poly.entity_id
_entity_poly.type
_entity_poly.pdbx_seq_one_letter_code
_entity_poly.pdbx_strand_id
1 'polypeptide(L)'
;MISKSALQDMQGFHAVTPRKDCPHCTPENILPPAEFEGVHVNDECPESDCHNRGENWVCLKPGCRAVRCSRYVKSHMASHRMQNDEHHIVFSFADFSFWCYSCDDYVEHPLLKHNRFFYSQKFGDNPTDQ
;
A
#
# COMPACT_ATOMS: atom_id res chain seq x y z
N MET A 1 14.10 4.78 8.69
CA MET A 1 14.48 4.33 8.57
C MET A 1 15.15 4.20 8.06
N ILE A 2 15.14 4.26 7.91
CA ILE A 2 15.60 3.87 7.40
C ILE A 2 15.84 3.31 7.72
N SER A 3 15.58 2.83 8.10
CA SER A 3 15.81 2.07 8.42
C SER A 3 16.36 1.35 8.54
N LYS A 4 16.08 0.89 8.77
CA LYS A 4 16.83 0.11 8.65
C LYS A 4 17.24 -0.17 7.73
N SER A 5 17.00 0.30 7.30
CA SER A 5 17.35 0.22 6.38
C SER A 5 17.89 1.04 5.83
N ALA A 6 17.95 1.69 5.70
CA ALA A 6 18.60 2.29 4.97
C ALA A 6 19.71 2.45 5.09
N LEU A 7 20.15 2.09 5.40
CA LEU A 7 21.06 1.98 5.24
C LEU A 7 21.79 1.14 4.90
N GLN A 8 21.62 0.50 4.76
CA GLN A 8 22.13 -0.34 4.36
C GLN A 8 22.55 -0.58 3.43
N ASP A 9 22.41 -0.22 2.95
CA ASP A 9 22.64 -0.42 2.01
C ASP A 9 23.35 -0.11 1.41
N MET A 10 23.58 0.38 1.61
CA MET A 10 23.92 0.50 0.99
C MET A 10 24.61 0.12 0.26
N GLN A 11 24.69 -0.16 0.07
CA GLN A 11 25.06 -0.53 -0.65
C GLN A 11 24.66 -0.57 -1.37
N GLY A 12 24.90 -0.33 -1.39
CA GLY A 12 24.04 -0.24 -2.23
C GLY A 12 22.82 -0.05 -1.88
N PHE A 13 22.35 -0.41 -1.95
CA PHE A 13 21.06 -0.30 -1.48
C PHE A 13 20.76 -1.54 -0.73
N HIS A 14 19.75 -1.47 0.01
CA HIS A 14 19.38 -2.71 0.55
C HIS A 14 17.87 -2.89 0.41
N ALA A 15 17.49 -4.12 0.17
CA ALA A 15 16.11 -4.44 -0.02
C ALA A 15 15.40 -4.54 1.30
N VAL A 16 14.17 -4.04 1.32
CA VAL A 16 13.30 -4.24 2.47
C VAL A 16 12.90 -5.70 2.52
N THR A 17 12.95 -6.28 3.71
CA THR A 17 12.47 -7.63 3.93
C THR A 17 11.16 -7.54 4.70
N PRO A 18 10.01 -7.72 4.03
CA PRO A 18 8.73 -7.61 4.71
C PRO A 18 8.55 -8.71 5.75
N ARG A 19 7.90 -8.37 6.85
CA ARG A 19 7.65 -9.37 7.86
C ARG A 19 6.54 -10.30 7.40
N LYS A 20 6.65 -11.56 7.78
CA LYS A 20 5.73 -12.60 7.33
C LYS A 20 4.81 -13.08 8.46
N ASP A 21 4.95 -12.51 9.64
CA ASP A 21 4.20 -12.95 10.80
C ASP A 21 3.21 -11.90 11.30
N CYS A 22 2.76 -11.02 10.41
CA CYS A 22 1.82 -9.99 10.78
C CYS A 22 0.47 -10.62 11.16
N PRO A 23 0.01 -10.43 12.39
CA PRO A 23 -1.26 -11.02 12.82
C PRO A 23 -2.48 -10.31 12.23
N HIS A 24 -2.27 -9.19 11.56
CA HIS A 24 -3.37 -8.41 10.99
C HIS A 24 -3.69 -8.82 9.55
N CYS A 25 -2.92 -9.74 8.98
CA CYS A 25 -3.17 -10.22 7.61
C CYS A 25 -4.25 -11.30 7.65
N THR A 26 -5.49 -10.87 7.75
CA THR A 26 -6.65 -11.76 7.85
C THR A 26 -7.73 -11.26 6.90
N PRO A 27 -8.71 -12.12 6.56
CA PRO A 27 -9.81 -11.66 5.69
C PRO A 27 -10.61 -10.50 6.28
N GLU A 28 -10.63 -10.35 7.60
CA GLU A 28 -11.32 -9.22 8.23
C GLU A 28 -10.63 -7.91 7.92
N ASN A 29 -9.35 -7.95 7.58
CA ASN A 29 -8.57 -6.75 7.37
C ASN A 29 -8.11 -6.56 5.92
N ILE A 30 -8.31 -7.54 5.05
CA ILE A 30 -7.80 -7.50 3.69
C ILE A 30 -8.91 -7.86 2.71
N LEU A 31 -9.42 -6.86 2.01
CA LEU A 31 -10.38 -7.06 0.94
C LEU A 31 -9.67 -7.70 -0.26
N PRO A 32 -10.24 -8.74 -0.88
CA PRO A 32 -9.55 -9.39 -2.00
C PRO A 32 -9.28 -8.43 -3.16
N PRO A 33 -8.21 -8.66 -3.92
CA PRO A 33 -7.86 -7.74 -5.02
C PRO A 33 -8.98 -7.51 -6.02
N ALA A 34 -9.75 -8.55 -6.35
CA ALA A 34 -10.82 -8.41 -7.34
C ALA A 34 -11.90 -7.41 -6.91
N GLU A 35 -11.99 -7.12 -5.60
CA GLU A 35 -12.97 -6.18 -5.09
C GLU A 35 -12.52 -4.73 -5.22
N PHE A 36 -11.38 -4.50 -5.85
CA PHE A 36 -10.86 -3.15 -6.05
C PHE A 36 -11.15 -2.62 -7.45
N GLU A 37 -12.07 -3.25 -8.15
CA GLU A 37 -12.50 -2.74 -9.43
C GLU A 37 -13.03 -1.33 -9.24
N GLY A 38 -12.61 -0.41 -10.13
CA GLY A 38 -12.97 0.99 -10.01
C GLY A 38 -11.93 1.84 -9.30
N VAL A 39 -10.96 1.22 -8.62
CA VAL A 39 -9.84 1.93 -8.03
C VAL A 39 -8.67 1.88 -9.01
N HIS A 40 -8.03 3.03 -9.23
CA HIS A 40 -6.93 3.13 -10.19
C HIS A 40 -5.67 3.65 -9.52
N VAL A 41 -4.51 3.19 -9.99
CA VAL A 41 -3.22 3.58 -9.39
C VAL A 41 -2.97 5.08 -9.51
N ASN A 42 -3.66 5.77 -10.42
CA ASN A 42 -3.52 7.21 -10.58
C ASN A 42 -4.65 7.99 -9.92
N ASP A 43 -5.48 7.32 -9.13
CA ASP A 43 -6.51 8.05 -8.39
C ASP A 43 -5.87 9.07 -7.48
N GLU A 44 -6.50 10.22 -7.37
CA GLU A 44 -5.92 11.29 -6.56
C GLU A 44 -6.34 11.15 -5.11
N CYS A 45 -5.51 11.71 -4.22
CA CYS A 45 -5.88 11.87 -2.84
C CYS A 45 -6.97 12.94 -2.80
N PRO A 46 -8.18 12.63 -2.34
CA PRO A 46 -9.31 13.54 -2.49
C PRO A 46 -9.38 14.64 -1.43
N GLU A 47 -8.41 14.69 -0.53
CA GLU A 47 -8.42 15.74 0.48
C GLU A 47 -8.31 17.10 -0.17
N SER A 48 -9.04 18.07 0.36
CA SER A 48 -9.23 19.35 -0.31
C SER A 48 -7.92 20.12 -0.54
N ASP A 49 -6.90 19.84 0.26
CA ASP A 49 -5.63 20.53 0.17
C ASP A 49 -4.56 19.73 -0.56
N CYS A 50 -4.93 18.67 -1.27
CA CYS A 50 -3.93 17.73 -1.76
C CYS A 50 -4.08 17.43 -3.25
N HIS A 51 -4.97 16.49 -3.60
CA HIS A 51 -5.18 16.05 -4.98
C HIS A 51 -3.94 15.40 -5.59
N ASN A 52 -3.06 14.86 -4.73
CA ASN A 52 -1.84 14.20 -5.20
C ASN A 52 -2.18 12.93 -5.96
N ARG A 53 -1.34 12.61 -6.96
CA ARG A 53 -1.42 11.35 -7.71
C ARG A 53 -0.05 10.69 -7.68
N GLY A 54 -0.03 9.37 -7.71
CA GLY A 54 1.22 8.63 -7.83
C GLY A 54 1.81 8.18 -6.51
N GLU A 55 1.85 9.04 -5.52
CA GLU A 55 2.39 8.71 -4.21
C GLU A 55 1.29 8.40 -3.22
N ASN A 56 0.29 7.67 -3.66
CA ASN A 56 -0.85 7.37 -2.83
C ASN A 56 -0.88 5.90 -2.45
N TRP A 57 -1.61 5.63 -1.38
CA TRP A 57 -1.87 4.28 -0.89
C TRP A 57 -3.35 4.03 -0.96
N VAL A 58 -3.74 2.77 -1.02
CA VAL A 58 -5.15 2.39 -0.90
C VAL A 58 -5.32 1.54 0.34
N CYS A 59 -6.38 1.82 1.10
CA CYS A 59 -6.70 1.06 2.31
C CYS A 59 -7.36 -0.25 1.94
N LEU A 60 -6.84 -1.36 2.48
CA LEU A 60 -7.33 -2.68 2.13
C LEU A 60 -8.46 -3.18 3.03
N LYS A 61 -8.91 -2.36 3.97
CA LYS A 61 -9.99 -2.78 4.87
C LYS A 61 -11.28 -3.02 4.09
N PRO A 62 -11.92 -4.18 4.30
CA PRO A 62 -13.22 -4.43 3.64
C PRO A 62 -14.20 -3.30 3.93
N GLY A 63 -14.84 -2.81 2.85
CA GLY A 63 -15.78 -1.71 2.95
C GLY A 63 -15.17 -0.33 2.85
N CYS A 64 -13.85 -0.21 2.72
CA CYS A 64 -13.18 1.10 2.72
C CYS A 64 -12.68 1.50 1.33
N ARG A 65 -11.55 0.97 0.90
CA ARG A 65 -10.89 1.28 -0.37
C ARG A 65 -10.51 2.76 -0.52
N ALA A 66 -10.27 3.44 0.60
CA ALA A 66 -9.90 4.85 0.54
C ALA A 66 -8.49 5.01 -0.04
N VAL A 67 -8.35 5.99 -0.95
CA VAL A 67 -7.05 6.35 -1.53
C VAL A 67 -6.60 7.64 -0.88
N ARG A 68 -5.41 7.64 -0.28
CA ARG A 68 -4.86 8.82 0.40
C ARG A 68 -3.37 8.87 0.20
N CYS A 69 -2.77 10.05 0.31
CA CYS A 69 -1.36 10.23 0.00
C CYS A 69 -0.45 9.73 1.11
N SER A 70 0.82 9.50 0.74
CA SER A 70 1.82 8.96 1.63
C SER A 70 2.40 10.05 2.54
N ARG A 71 3.25 9.60 3.49
CA ARG A 71 3.94 10.53 4.38
C ARG A 71 4.92 11.43 3.65
N TYR A 72 5.28 11.08 2.42
CA TYR A 72 6.17 11.91 1.63
C TYR A 72 5.44 13.05 0.95
N VAL A 73 4.12 13.07 1.04
CA VAL A 73 3.32 14.17 0.53
C VAL A 73 2.71 14.89 1.72
N LYS A 74 1.51 14.49 2.17
CA LYS A 74 0.85 15.16 3.30
C LYS A 74 0.32 14.17 4.33
N SER A 75 0.67 12.91 4.24
CA SER A 75 0.33 11.89 5.24
C SER A 75 -1.17 11.69 5.43
N HIS A 76 -1.95 11.89 4.38
CA HIS A 76 -3.40 11.74 4.54
C HIS A 76 -3.81 10.31 4.81
N MET A 77 -3.04 9.31 4.32
CA MET A 77 -3.36 7.92 4.65
C MET A 77 -3.09 7.65 6.13
N ALA A 78 -2.02 8.20 6.69
CA ALA A 78 -1.77 8.04 8.12
C ALA A 78 -2.89 8.67 8.94
N SER A 79 -3.38 9.83 8.52
CA SER A 79 -4.50 10.48 9.20
C SER A 79 -5.76 9.61 9.11
N HIS A 80 -5.98 8.99 7.95
CA HIS A 80 -7.10 8.07 7.77
C HIS A 80 -7.02 6.93 8.77
N ARG A 81 -5.82 6.37 8.97
CA ARG A 81 -5.64 5.28 9.92
C ARG A 81 -5.89 5.76 11.34
N MET A 82 -5.45 6.97 11.69
CA MET A 82 -5.66 7.50 13.03
C MET A 82 -7.14 7.64 13.35
N GLN A 83 -7.96 7.87 12.35
CA GLN A 83 -9.40 7.99 12.54
C GLN A 83 -10.13 6.65 12.43
N ASN A 84 -9.43 5.59 12.06
CA ASN A 84 -10.02 4.29 11.81
C ASN A 84 -9.08 3.20 12.31
N ASP A 85 -9.16 2.88 13.60
CA ASP A 85 -8.19 2.01 14.25
C ASP A 85 -8.08 0.62 13.64
N GLU A 86 -9.15 0.14 13.01
CA GLU A 86 -9.17 -1.21 12.46
C GLU A 86 -8.67 -1.26 11.02
N HIS A 87 -8.23 -0.15 10.46
CA HIS A 87 -7.72 -0.09 9.09
C HIS A 87 -6.21 -0.27 9.12
N HIS A 88 -5.77 -1.52 9.21
CA HIS A 88 -4.39 -1.83 9.50
C HIS A 88 -3.46 -1.83 8.30
N ILE A 89 -3.95 -2.24 7.12
CA ILE A 89 -3.07 -2.58 6.01
C ILE A 89 -3.40 -1.75 4.79
N VAL A 90 -2.35 -1.20 4.18
CA VAL A 90 -2.48 -0.36 2.98
C VAL A 90 -1.51 -0.84 1.92
N PHE A 91 -1.83 -0.54 0.65
CA PHE A 91 -1.03 -0.91 -0.51
C PHE A 91 -0.57 0.35 -1.22
N SER A 92 0.72 0.43 -1.54
CA SER A 92 1.32 1.60 -2.16
C SER A 92 1.23 1.54 -3.68
N PHE A 93 0.67 2.56 -4.30
CA PHE A 93 0.68 2.68 -5.76
C PHE A 93 2.05 3.13 -6.28
N ALA A 94 2.93 3.64 -5.40
CA ALA A 94 4.23 4.11 -5.84
C ALA A 94 5.21 2.95 -6.03
N ASP A 95 5.34 2.08 -5.05
CA ASP A 95 6.34 1.01 -5.12
C ASP A 95 5.74 -0.38 -4.94
N PHE A 96 4.42 -0.48 -4.88
CA PHE A 96 3.70 -1.76 -4.82
C PHE A 96 4.03 -2.57 -3.56
N SER A 97 4.33 -1.88 -2.47
CA SER A 97 4.56 -2.53 -1.19
C SER A 97 3.30 -2.50 -0.34
N PHE A 98 3.29 -3.34 0.69
CA PHE A 98 2.20 -3.43 1.66
C PHE A 98 2.74 -2.99 3.02
N TRP A 99 1.97 -2.18 3.72
CA TRP A 99 2.35 -1.66 5.04
C TRP A 99 1.26 -1.94 6.04
N CYS A 100 1.65 -2.40 7.23
CA CYS A 100 0.72 -2.56 8.35
C CYS A 100 1.01 -1.50 9.39
N TYR A 101 0.04 -0.63 9.64
CA TYR A 101 0.23 0.45 10.61
C TYR A 101 0.35 -0.08 12.04
N SER A 102 -0.33 -1.18 12.34
CA SER A 102 -0.26 -1.74 13.68
C SER A 102 1.07 -2.41 13.97
N CYS A 103 1.67 -3.05 12.96
CA CYS A 103 3.00 -3.61 13.10
C CYS A 103 4.09 -2.58 12.84
N ASP A 104 3.72 -1.46 12.24
CA ASP A 104 4.65 -0.39 11.87
C ASP A 104 5.77 -0.93 11.00
N ASP A 105 5.41 -1.71 9.97
CA ASP A 105 6.39 -2.38 9.15
C ASP A 105 5.78 -2.82 7.83
N TYR A 106 6.64 -3.09 6.85
CA TYR A 106 6.21 -3.72 5.62
C TYR A 106 5.84 -5.17 5.90
N VAL A 107 4.85 -5.67 5.17
CA VAL A 107 4.33 -7.01 5.41
C VAL A 107 4.13 -7.74 4.10
N GLU A 108 4.15 -9.07 4.16
CA GLU A 108 3.76 -9.91 3.03
C GLU A 108 2.96 -11.09 3.59
N HIS A 109 2.08 -11.62 2.76
CA HIS A 109 1.18 -12.68 3.16
C HIS A 109 0.49 -13.22 1.91
N PRO A 110 0.09 -14.50 1.90
CA PRO A 110 -0.62 -15.02 0.72
C PRO A 110 -1.89 -14.27 0.33
N LEU A 111 -2.52 -13.56 1.27
CA LEU A 111 -3.70 -12.74 0.95
C LEU A 111 -3.34 -11.42 0.28
N LEU A 112 -2.07 -11.03 0.31
CA LEU A 112 -1.64 -9.73 -0.23
C LEU A 112 -1.15 -9.93 -1.65
N LYS A 113 -2.09 -9.83 -2.60
CA LYS A 113 -1.83 -10.05 -4.02
C LYS A 113 -2.21 -8.85 -4.87
N HIS A 114 -2.43 -7.71 -4.25
CA HIS A 114 -2.94 -6.53 -4.94
C HIS A 114 -1.94 -5.97 -5.93
N ASN A 115 -0.65 -6.21 -5.73
CA ASN A 115 0.36 -5.80 -6.68
C ASN A 115 0.12 -6.43 -8.05
N ARG A 116 -0.36 -7.67 -8.11
CA ARG A 116 -0.65 -8.32 -9.39
C ARG A 116 -1.88 -7.70 -10.04
N PHE A 117 -2.89 -7.40 -9.24
CA PHE A 117 -4.13 -6.82 -9.75
C PHE A 117 -3.88 -5.45 -10.37
N PHE A 118 -3.04 -4.63 -9.75
CA PHE A 118 -2.79 -3.27 -10.22
C PHE A 118 -1.64 -3.15 -11.22
N TYR A 119 -0.97 -4.26 -11.52
CA TYR A 119 0.24 -4.21 -12.33
C TYR A 119 0.00 -3.58 -13.70
N SER A 120 -1.02 -4.04 -14.41
CA SER A 120 -1.26 -3.55 -15.76
C SER A 120 -1.70 -2.10 -15.79
N GLN A 121 -2.33 -1.63 -14.72
CA GLN A 121 -2.72 -0.23 -14.64
C GLN A 121 -1.52 0.69 -14.63
N LYS A 122 -0.43 0.26 -14.00
CA LYS A 122 0.74 1.10 -13.84
C LYS A 122 1.76 0.89 -14.97
N PHE A 123 1.95 -0.35 -15.37
CA PHE A 123 3.02 -0.69 -16.31
C PHE A 123 2.51 -1.11 -17.68
N GLY A 124 1.18 -1.16 -17.85
CA GLY A 124 0.58 -1.62 -19.09
C GLY A 124 0.60 -3.13 -19.18
N ASP A 125 -0.10 -3.65 -20.17
CA ASP A 125 -0.10 -5.07 -20.39
C ASP A 125 1.31 -5.52 -20.72
N ASN A 126 1.74 -6.57 -20.03
CA ASN A 126 3.07 -7.09 -20.23
C ASN A 126 2.99 -8.19 -21.28
N PRO A 127 3.62 -7.99 -22.44
CA PRO A 127 3.56 -9.01 -23.49
C PRO A 127 4.06 -10.38 -23.05
N THR A 128 4.95 -10.39 -22.08
CA THR A 128 5.48 -11.66 -21.60
C THR A 128 4.60 -12.31 -20.57
N ASP A 129 3.60 -11.60 -20.11
CA ASP A 129 2.61 -12.16 -19.20
C ASP A 129 1.68 -13.10 -19.93
N GLN A 130 1.64 -12.91 -21.18
CA GLN A 130 0.75 -13.73 -21.97
C GLN A 130 1.34 -15.06 -22.20
#